data_47dffb64ec8b2f33b47cc004d572c775
#
_entry.id   47dffb64ec8b2f33b47cc004d572c775
#
_cell.length_a   1.000
_cell.length_b   1.000
_cell.length_c   1.000
_cell.angle_alpha   90.00
_cell.angle_beta   90.00
_cell.angle_gamma   90.00
#
_symmetry.space_group_name_H-M   'P 1'
#
loop_
_entity.id
_entity.type
_entity.pdbx_description
1 polymer ?
#
loop_
_entity_poly.entity_id
_entity_poly.type
_entity_poly.pdbx_seq_one_letter_code
_entity_poly.pdbx_strand_id
1 'polypeptide(L)' 'MTYQEAVAMYPHDSVHIQIDGVVRLMTPAEYEAFIEKQVEYVPPVG' A
#
# COMPACT_ATOMS: atom_id res chain seq x y z
N MET A 1 6.68 -0.01 -10.45
CA MET A 1 7.66 0.50 -9.47
C MET A 1 8.28 -0.65 -8.69
N THR A 2 9.44 -0.43 -8.09
CA THR A 2 10.07 -1.46 -7.27
C THR A 2 9.44 -1.50 -5.88
N TYR A 3 9.69 -2.60 -5.17
CA TYR A 3 9.20 -2.73 -3.80
C TYR A 3 9.70 -1.59 -2.91
N GLN A 4 10.98 -1.26 -3.03
CA GLN A 4 11.58 -0.18 -2.25
C GLN A 4 10.92 1.16 -2.57
N GLU A 5 10.65 1.42 -3.83
CA GLU A 5 9.97 2.65 -4.23
C GLU A 5 8.57 2.71 -3.67
N ALA A 6 7.84 1.59 -3.72
CA ALA A 6 6.49 1.55 -3.19
C ALA A 6 6.48 1.81 -1.69
N VAL A 7 7.40 1.21 -0.95
CA VAL A 7 7.49 1.42 0.49
C VAL A 7 7.85 2.87 0.81
N ALA A 8 8.72 3.47 -0.01
CA ALA A 8 9.09 4.86 0.19
C ALA A 8 7.93 5.82 -0.06
N MET A 9 7.11 5.52 -1.07
CA MET A 9 5.96 6.36 -1.39
C MET A 9 4.78 6.14 -0.42
N TYR A 10 4.62 4.92 0.05
CA TYR A 10 3.51 4.54 0.92
C TYR A 10 4.03 3.87 2.18
N PRO A 11 4.68 4.62 3.10
CA PRO A 11 5.16 4.01 4.35
C PRO A 11 4.00 3.44 5.15
N HIS A 12 4.24 2.37 5.86
CA HIS A 12 3.20 1.71 6.64
C HIS A 12 2.51 2.69 7.60
N ASP A 13 3.28 3.62 8.16
CA ASP A 13 2.74 4.61 9.11
C ASP A 13 1.78 5.59 8.46
N SER A 14 1.86 5.75 7.13
CA SER A 14 1.05 6.72 6.41
C SER A 14 -0.18 6.12 5.75
N VAL A 15 -0.28 4.80 5.73
CA VAL A 15 -1.37 4.11 5.06
C VAL A 15 -2.30 3.51 6.11
N HIS A 16 -3.54 3.98 6.10
CA HIS A 16 -4.55 3.52 7.05
C HIS A 16 -5.72 2.90 6.30
N ILE A 17 -6.42 1.99 6.96
CA ILE A 17 -7.67 1.44 6.44
C ILE A 17 -8.78 1.81 7.40
N GLN A 18 -10.01 1.88 6.86
CA GLN A 18 -11.19 2.18 7.67
C GLN A 18 -12.16 1.02 7.54
N ILE A 19 -12.50 0.43 8.69
CA ILE A 19 -13.47 -0.65 8.76
C ILE A 19 -14.49 -0.28 9.82
N ASP A 20 -15.77 -0.28 9.44
CA ASP A 20 -16.88 0.05 10.34
C ASP A 20 -16.69 1.39 11.05
N GLY A 21 -16.12 2.36 10.35
CA GLY A 21 -15.91 3.69 10.92
C GLY A 21 -14.68 3.81 11.80
N VAL A 22 -13.91 2.73 11.92
CA VAL A 22 -12.68 2.75 12.72
C VAL A 22 -11.49 2.81 11.78
N VAL A 23 -10.67 3.84 11.93
CA VAL A 23 -9.45 4.01 11.14
C VAL A 23 -8.29 3.38 11.90
N ARG A 24 -7.55 2.52 11.24
CA ARG A 24 -6.39 1.86 11.86
C ARG A 24 -5.31 1.60 10.81
N LEU A 25 -4.11 1.38 11.29
CA LEU A 25 -3.02 0.98 10.41
C LEU A 25 -3.28 -0.43 9.88
N MET A 26 -2.79 -0.68 8.67
CA MET A 26 -2.85 -2.01 8.10
C MET A 26 -2.02 -2.98 8.92
N THR A 27 -2.47 -4.23 9.00
CA THR A 27 -1.63 -5.28 9.56
C THR A 27 -0.47 -5.52 8.58
N PRO A 28 0.65 -6.13 9.04
CA PRO A 28 1.77 -6.41 8.15
C PRO A 28 1.38 -7.19 6.90
N ALA A 29 0.47 -8.16 7.03
CA ALA A 29 0.02 -8.95 5.88
C ALA A 29 -0.78 -8.10 4.90
N GLU A 30 -1.64 -7.23 5.41
CA GLU A 30 -2.42 -6.33 4.57
C GLU A 30 -1.53 -5.34 3.84
N TYR A 31 -0.54 -4.81 4.54
CA TYR A 31 0.39 -3.86 3.96
C TYR A 31 1.22 -4.52 2.86
N GLU A 32 1.69 -5.74 3.07
CA GLU A 32 2.43 -6.46 2.04
C GLU A 32 1.61 -6.64 0.78
N ALA A 33 0.35 -7.04 0.92
CA ALA A 33 -0.53 -7.22 -0.23
C ALA A 33 -0.75 -5.89 -0.95
N PHE A 34 -0.90 -4.81 -0.20
CA PHE A 34 -1.06 -3.48 -0.78
C PHE A 34 0.19 -3.08 -1.57
N ILE A 35 1.37 -3.28 -0.99
CA ILE A 35 2.63 -2.92 -1.65
C ILE A 35 2.85 -3.77 -2.90
N GLU A 36 2.54 -5.05 -2.84
CA GLU A 36 2.66 -5.92 -4.01
C GLU A 36 1.82 -5.42 -5.17
N LYS A 37 0.61 -4.94 -4.89
CA LYS A 37 -0.25 -4.38 -5.94
C LYS A 37 0.38 -3.14 -6.55
N GLN A 38 1.02 -2.31 -5.76
CA GLN A 38 1.69 -1.12 -6.27
C GLN A 38 2.88 -1.50 -7.15
N VAL A 39 3.63 -2.52 -6.75
CA VAL A 39 4.77 -3.00 -7.53
C VAL A 39 4.33 -3.58 -8.87
N GLU A 40 3.23 -4.32 -8.87
CA GLU A 40 2.70 -4.94 -10.08
C GLU A 40 1.93 -3.97 -10.96
N TYR A 41 1.56 -2.82 -10.43
CA TYR A 41 0.76 -1.85 -11.17
C TYR A 41 1.52 -1.35 -12.38
N VAL A 42 0.89 -1.46 -13.54
CA VAL A 42 1.42 -0.93 -14.79
C VAL A 42 0.54 0.25 -15.19
N PRO A 43 1.05 1.48 -15.15
CA PRO A 43 0.24 2.62 -15.53
C PRO A 43 -0.19 2.50 -16.99
N PRO A 44 -1.40 2.92 -17.33
CA PRO A 44 -1.85 2.88 -18.73
C PRO A 44 -0.95 3.77 -19.57
N VAL A 45 -0.55 3.23 -20.71
CA VAL A 45 0.22 4.00 -21.69
C VAL A 45 -0.78 4.85 -22.45
N GLY A 46 -0.77 6.11 -22.14
CA GLY A 46 -1.72 7.03 -22.76
C GLY A 46 -1.33 7.49 -24.11
#